data_1eb9dbe7e256f2de86df7daae9a90f8f
#
_entry.id   1eb9dbe7e256f2de86df7daae9a90f8f
#
_cell.length_a   1.000
_cell.length_b   1.000
_cell.length_c   1.000
_cell.angle_alpha   90.00
_cell.angle_beta   90.00
_cell.angle_gamma   90.00
#
_symmetry.space_group_name_H-M   'P 1'
#
loop_
_entity.id
_entity.type
_entity.pdbx_description
1 polymer ?
#
loop_
_entity_poly.entity_id
_entity_poly.type
_entity_poly.pdbx_seq_one_letter_code
_entity_poly.pdbx_strand_id
1 'polypeptide(L)'
;TGARGLVASCVYPVAEGMEIRISTPKATEARRTSVELLLSNHNKDCQQCDKNGKCELLHVAQLVGAREGMYEGAKTPVTVDRLSPSIYRDTSKCILCGRCVERCKNAHGLGILGFEKRGFNTIVAPAENRSFAKSPCILCGQCVTVCPTGALMEVSEIAKVDEAFAKGKYVVVQTAPAVRAAIGEEFGDKIGTLSTGKMVAALRRLGFKKVFDTNFGADLTIMEEATELLGRIKENGVLPMITSCSPGWINYCEYNYADLIPHLSSCKSPHEMFGAILKTYYAEKNGIDPKDMFVVSVMPCTAKKYEAQREELKTDGLADVDAVLTTRELGRLIRRAGIMWNRLPEEEFDNDVVGEYSGAGVIFGASGGVMEAALRTAAKKLTGKELDDPEITGVRGLDGIKEATYNLGGAEVRVAVAHGMKNAKVLLDEIRAGKSPYQFIEIMGCPGGCVAGGGQPYVKPCFLPNEDDDILDTYKAKRASALYKEDRMKKNRLSHENKQIIELYDNFLGEPNSHKAHELLHTSYNTDRKKFTD
;
A
#
# COMPACT_ATOMS: atom_id res chain seq x y z
N THR A 1 28.79 24.56 -22.38
CA THR A 1 27.54 24.04 -22.99
C THR A 1 27.23 24.61 -24.39
N GLY A 2 27.91 25.63 -24.85
CA GLY A 2 27.55 26.38 -26.06
C GLY A 2 26.24 27.22 -25.94
N ALA A 3 25.55 27.14 -24.86
CA ALA A 3 24.34 27.95 -24.57
C ALA A 3 24.73 29.39 -24.26
N ARG A 4 23.98 30.38 -24.78
CA ARG A 4 24.22 31.81 -24.55
C ARG A 4 23.91 32.29 -23.11
N GLY A 5 23.39 31.42 -22.25
CA GLY A 5 22.98 31.76 -20.89
C GLY A 5 22.71 30.55 -20.01
N LEU A 6 21.99 30.77 -18.91
CA LEU A 6 21.52 29.70 -18.06
C LEU A 6 20.42 28.90 -18.74
N VAL A 7 20.46 27.61 -18.58
CA VAL A 7 19.46 26.66 -19.12
C VAL A 7 18.91 25.80 -17.99
N ALA A 8 17.65 25.40 -18.12
CA ALA A 8 17.02 24.48 -17.16
C ALA A 8 17.50 23.05 -17.47
N SER A 9 18.26 22.45 -16.56
CA SER A 9 18.89 21.14 -16.75
C SER A 9 17.89 20.00 -16.97
N CYS A 10 16.66 20.13 -16.48
CA CYS A 10 15.62 19.11 -16.62
C CYS A 10 15.00 19.01 -18.03
N VAL A 11 15.21 19.98 -18.90
CA VAL A 11 14.64 20.02 -20.26
C VAL A 11 15.68 20.30 -21.35
N TYR A 12 16.94 20.53 -20.98
CA TYR A 12 17.99 20.81 -21.96
C TYR A 12 18.57 19.50 -22.49
N PRO A 13 18.60 19.31 -23.83
CA PRO A 13 19.14 18.10 -24.42
C PRO A 13 20.62 17.93 -24.09
N VAL A 14 21.04 16.70 -23.79
CA VAL A 14 22.45 16.36 -23.58
C VAL A 14 23.13 16.10 -24.94
N ALA A 15 24.40 16.46 -25.04
CA ALA A 15 25.23 16.20 -26.21
C ALA A 15 26.62 15.75 -25.75
N GLU A 16 27.29 14.96 -26.61
CA GLU A 16 28.66 14.53 -26.35
C GLU A 16 29.62 15.73 -26.28
N GLY A 17 30.58 15.69 -25.36
CA GLY A 17 31.54 16.78 -25.12
C GLY A 17 30.94 18.01 -24.40
N MET A 18 29.71 17.92 -23.87
CA MET A 18 29.08 19.03 -23.14
C MET A 18 29.78 19.27 -21.80
N GLU A 19 30.22 20.51 -21.58
CA GLU A 19 30.71 20.97 -20.28
C GLU A 19 29.55 21.62 -19.51
N ILE A 20 29.27 21.15 -18.29
CA ILE A 20 28.20 21.66 -17.42
C ILE A 20 28.82 22.31 -16.18
N ARG A 21 28.46 23.57 -15.91
CA ARG A 21 28.89 24.32 -14.73
C ARG A 21 27.68 24.67 -13.89
N ILE A 22 27.55 24.03 -12.72
CA ILE A 22 26.39 24.17 -11.82
C ILE A 22 26.65 25.11 -10.64
N SER A 23 27.92 25.44 -10.33
CA SER A 23 28.30 26.18 -9.13
C SER A 23 28.85 27.59 -9.43
N THR A 24 28.52 28.17 -10.59
CA THR A 24 28.87 29.56 -10.87
C THR A 24 27.99 30.50 -10.04
N PRO A 25 28.52 31.71 -9.65
CA PRO A 25 27.73 32.72 -8.92
C PRO A 25 26.36 32.98 -9.56
N LYS A 26 26.34 33.14 -10.90
CA LYS A 26 25.12 33.36 -11.67
C LYS A 26 24.12 32.22 -11.59
N ALA A 27 24.62 30.96 -11.65
CA ALA A 27 23.75 29.77 -11.54
C ALA A 27 23.21 29.59 -10.10
N THR A 28 24.03 29.91 -9.09
CA THR A 28 23.64 29.84 -7.70
C THR A 28 22.59 30.89 -7.36
N GLU A 29 22.76 32.11 -7.83
CA GLU A 29 21.78 33.20 -7.65
C GLU A 29 20.44 32.85 -8.34
N ALA A 30 20.46 32.39 -9.59
CA ALA A 30 19.25 32.01 -10.30
C ALA A 30 18.48 30.87 -9.59
N ARG A 31 19.18 29.87 -9.04
CA ARG A 31 18.55 28.82 -8.23
C ARG A 31 17.93 29.37 -6.96
N ARG A 32 18.65 30.25 -6.24
CA ARG A 32 18.13 30.91 -5.04
C ARG A 32 16.87 31.70 -5.34
N THR A 33 16.91 32.57 -6.35
CA THR A 33 15.75 33.37 -6.79
C THR A 33 14.56 32.49 -7.16
N SER A 34 14.78 31.41 -7.89
CA SER A 34 13.70 30.47 -8.26
C SER A 34 13.03 29.85 -7.03
N VAL A 35 13.82 29.46 -6.02
CA VAL A 35 13.29 28.89 -4.77
C VAL A 35 12.58 29.95 -3.93
N GLU A 36 13.13 31.18 -3.85
CA GLU A 36 12.49 32.31 -3.15
C GLU A 36 11.13 32.67 -3.76
N LEU A 37 10.99 32.59 -5.10
CA LEU A 37 9.72 32.78 -5.80
C LEU A 37 8.73 31.65 -5.49
N LEU A 38 9.19 30.38 -5.39
CA LEU A 38 8.32 29.29 -4.94
C LEU A 38 7.85 29.49 -3.50
N LEU A 39 8.74 29.92 -2.61
CA LEU A 39 8.42 30.22 -1.20
C LEU A 39 7.46 31.40 -1.05
N SER A 40 7.48 32.39 -1.96
CA SER A 40 6.57 33.52 -1.91
C SER A 40 5.10 33.13 -2.07
N ASN A 41 4.82 32.06 -2.80
CA ASN A 41 3.45 31.54 -3.01
C ASN A 41 3.10 30.36 -2.07
N HIS A 42 4.09 29.73 -1.45
CA HIS A 42 3.92 28.55 -0.61
C HIS A 42 3.44 28.91 0.80
N ASN A 43 2.50 28.09 1.37
CA ASN A 43 2.15 28.21 2.79
C ASN A 43 3.30 27.63 3.64
N LYS A 44 3.87 28.47 4.50
CA LYS A 44 5.09 28.20 5.27
C LYS A 44 4.84 27.71 6.69
N ASP A 45 3.66 27.16 7.00
CA ASP A 45 3.34 26.55 8.29
C ASP A 45 4.11 25.22 8.51
N CYS A 46 5.44 25.27 8.38
CA CYS A 46 6.30 24.09 8.35
C CYS A 46 6.20 23.24 9.61
N GLN A 47 6.04 23.85 10.78
CA GLN A 47 5.95 23.14 12.05
C GLN A 47 4.67 22.31 12.18
N GLN A 48 3.58 22.74 11.55
CA GLN A 48 2.28 22.03 11.55
C GLN A 48 2.10 21.14 10.30
N CYS A 49 3.08 21.12 9.41
CA CYS A 49 3.00 20.38 8.15
C CYS A 49 3.37 18.92 8.36
N ASP A 50 2.50 17.98 7.96
CA ASP A 50 2.77 16.53 8.03
C ASP A 50 4.00 16.09 7.23
N LYS A 51 4.49 16.93 6.30
CA LYS A 51 5.72 16.72 5.54
C LYS A 51 6.98 17.24 6.26
N ASN A 52 6.84 17.84 7.43
CA ASN A 52 7.99 18.35 8.19
C ASN A 52 9.06 17.26 8.40
N GLY A 53 10.33 17.64 8.27
CA GLY A 53 11.48 16.73 8.32
C GLY A 53 11.67 15.85 7.07
N LYS A 54 10.72 15.84 6.13
CA LYS A 54 10.75 15.06 4.87
C LYS A 54 10.41 15.93 3.64
N CYS A 55 10.39 17.26 3.79
CA CYS A 55 10.02 18.20 2.73
C CYS A 55 11.23 18.53 1.84
N GLU A 56 11.12 18.18 0.54
CA GLU A 56 12.20 18.48 -0.41
C GLU A 56 12.36 19.98 -0.66
N LEU A 57 11.26 20.75 -0.68
CA LEU A 57 11.33 22.21 -0.86
C LEU A 57 12.10 22.86 0.28
N LEU A 58 11.84 22.48 1.53
CA LEU A 58 12.55 23.02 2.69
C LEU A 58 14.04 22.67 2.62
N HIS A 59 14.37 21.43 2.27
CA HIS A 59 15.76 20.99 2.11
C HIS A 59 16.49 21.77 1.01
N VAL A 60 15.88 21.91 -0.17
CA VAL A 60 16.46 22.70 -1.28
C VAL A 60 16.60 24.16 -0.91
N ALA A 61 15.63 24.75 -0.20
CA ALA A 61 15.72 26.14 0.27
C ALA A 61 16.93 26.35 1.19
N GLN A 62 17.20 25.41 2.10
CA GLN A 62 18.40 25.44 2.95
C GLN A 62 19.69 25.31 2.12
N LEU A 63 19.74 24.38 1.15
CA LEU A 63 20.91 24.17 0.29
C LEU A 63 21.30 25.41 -0.54
N VAL A 64 20.33 26.16 -1.05
CA VAL A 64 20.60 27.35 -1.89
C VAL A 64 20.66 28.64 -1.07
N GLY A 65 20.46 28.56 0.24
CA GLY A 65 20.42 29.74 1.12
C GLY A 65 19.27 30.71 0.75
N ALA A 66 18.09 30.15 0.43
CA ALA A 66 16.92 30.96 0.11
C ALA A 66 16.42 31.74 1.34
N ARG A 67 15.98 32.97 1.12
CA ARG A 67 15.51 33.87 2.17
C ARG A 67 13.99 33.97 2.10
N GLU A 68 13.35 34.01 3.24
CA GLU A 68 11.92 34.29 3.33
C GLU A 68 11.61 35.77 3.16
N GLY A 69 10.42 36.07 2.62
CA GLY A 69 9.94 37.45 2.51
C GLY A 69 10.63 38.31 1.43
N MET A 70 11.49 37.73 0.59
CA MET A 70 12.15 38.48 -0.49
C MET A 70 11.18 38.93 -1.58
N TYR A 71 10.11 38.18 -1.80
CA TYR A 71 9.09 38.53 -2.77
C TYR A 71 7.71 38.45 -2.12
N GLU A 72 6.95 39.51 -2.23
CA GLU A 72 5.58 39.64 -1.75
C GLU A 72 4.64 39.89 -2.94
N GLY A 73 3.39 39.44 -2.85
CA GLY A 73 2.42 39.65 -3.91
C GLY A 73 1.19 38.78 -3.77
N ALA A 74 0.40 38.72 -4.83
CA ALA A 74 -0.78 37.84 -4.91
C ALA A 74 -0.39 36.38 -4.74
N LYS A 75 -1.28 35.60 -4.11
CA LYS A 75 -1.13 34.14 -3.96
C LYS A 75 -2.16 33.39 -4.80
N THR A 76 -1.79 32.23 -5.30
CA THR A 76 -2.69 31.33 -6.02
C THR A 76 -3.89 30.97 -5.12
N PRO A 77 -5.11 30.91 -5.68
CA PRO A 77 -6.30 30.50 -4.92
C PRO A 77 -6.11 29.14 -4.22
N VAL A 78 -6.48 29.09 -2.94
CA VAL A 78 -6.31 27.91 -2.11
C VAL A 78 -7.54 27.02 -2.16
N THR A 79 -7.33 25.72 -2.36
CA THR A 79 -8.33 24.68 -2.18
C THR A 79 -7.75 23.61 -1.27
N VAL A 80 -8.48 23.27 -0.21
CA VAL A 80 -8.15 22.13 0.68
C VAL A 80 -9.26 21.11 0.55
N ASP A 81 -8.91 19.93 0.02
CA ASP A 81 -9.82 18.79 -0.13
C ASP A 81 -9.47 17.72 0.92
N ARG A 82 -10.39 17.49 1.86
CA ARG A 82 -10.28 16.49 2.94
C ARG A 82 -11.45 15.51 2.97
N LEU A 83 -12.26 15.43 1.89
CA LEU A 83 -13.44 14.56 1.85
C LEU A 83 -13.08 13.08 1.67
N SER A 84 -11.94 12.79 1.05
CA SER A 84 -11.49 11.41 0.89
C SER A 84 -10.96 10.86 2.23
N PRO A 85 -11.27 9.61 2.60
CA PRO A 85 -10.75 9.00 3.81
C PRO A 85 -9.26 8.66 3.75
N SER A 86 -8.69 8.61 2.55
CA SER A 86 -7.34 8.07 2.30
C SER A 86 -6.29 9.13 2.05
N ILE A 87 -6.60 10.12 1.21
CA ILE A 87 -5.65 11.14 0.75
C ILE A 87 -6.31 12.52 0.85
N TYR A 88 -5.56 13.52 1.28
CA TYR A 88 -6.00 14.91 1.19
C TYR A 88 -5.10 15.74 0.27
N ARG A 89 -5.63 16.84 -0.21
CA ARG A 89 -4.95 17.80 -1.08
C ARG A 89 -5.06 19.22 -0.51
N ASP A 90 -3.92 19.91 -0.46
CA ASP A 90 -3.81 21.30 -0.06
C ASP A 90 -3.00 22.06 -1.13
N THR A 91 -3.69 22.84 -1.94
CA THR A 91 -3.05 23.58 -3.05
C THR A 91 -2.16 24.72 -2.57
N SER A 92 -2.32 25.21 -1.33
CA SER A 92 -1.44 26.23 -0.75
C SER A 92 0.02 25.76 -0.58
N LYS A 93 0.23 24.43 -0.56
CA LYS A 93 1.53 23.79 -0.44
C LYS A 93 2.04 23.22 -1.77
N CYS A 94 1.29 23.41 -2.86
CA CYS A 94 1.65 22.90 -4.18
C CYS A 94 2.64 23.83 -4.88
N ILE A 95 3.73 23.27 -5.42
CA ILE A 95 4.73 23.99 -6.21
C ILE A 95 4.62 23.72 -7.71
N LEU A 96 3.50 23.13 -8.16
CA LEU A 96 3.18 22.85 -9.57
C LEU A 96 4.25 22.01 -10.32
N CYS A 97 4.98 21.16 -9.61
CA CYS A 97 6.06 20.36 -10.20
C CYS A 97 5.59 19.23 -11.13
N GLY A 98 4.30 18.89 -11.16
CA GLY A 98 3.71 17.87 -12.05
C GLY A 98 4.01 16.41 -11.70
N ARG A 99 4.90 16.09 -10.73
CA ARG A 99 5.30 14.71 -10.42
C ARG A 99 4.12 13.79 -10.13
N CYS A 100 3.11 14.27 -9.41
CA CYS A 100 1.91 13.50 -9.08
C CYS A 100 1.01 13.23 -10.30
N VAL A 101 0.97 14.17 -11.25
CA VAL A 101 0.26 14.02 -12.52
C VAL A 101 0.87 12.88 -13.33
N GLU A 102 2.18 12.94 -13.55
CA GLU A 102 2.92 11.90 -14.28
C GLU A 102 2.90 10.56 -13.56
N ARG A 103 2.99 10.55 -12.22
CA ARG A 103 2.92 9.30 -11.45
C ARG A 103 1.57 8.62 -11.60
N CYS A 104 0.46 9.37 -11.53
CA CYS A 104 -0.88 8.82 -11.71
C CYS A 104 -1.09 8.26 -13.12
N LYS A 105 -0.62 8.98 -14.15
CA LYS A 105 -0.69 8.56 -15.54
C LYS A 105 0.18 7.33 -15.82
N ASN A 106 1.43 7.32 -15.35
CA ASN A 106 2.38 6.27 -15.70
C ASN A 106 2.18 4.97 -14.90
N ALA A 107 1.83 5.07 -13.59
CA ALA A 107 1.62 3.89 -12.76
C ALA A 107 0.29 3.18 -13.04
N HIS A 108 -0.76 3.94 -13.37
CA HIS A 108 -2.11 3.39 -13.45
C HIS A 108 -2.84 3.67 -14.77
N GLY A 109 -2.35 4.58 -15.58
CA GLY A 109 -3.07 5.01 -16.79
C GLY A 109 -4.34 5.80 -16.53
N LEU A 110 -4.61 6.20 -15.26
CA LEU A 110 -5.89 6.80 -14.85
C LEU A 110 -5.97 8.30 -15.14
N GLY A 111 -4.86 9.05 -15.00
CA GLY A 111 -4.85 10.48 -15.25
C GLY A 111 -5.81 11.29 -14.37
N ILE A 112 -6.06 10.85 -13.13
CA ILE A 112 -6.99 11.52 -12.19
C ILE A 112 -6.55 12.96 -11.90
N LEU A 113 -5.24 13.17 -11.74
CA LEU A 113 -4.65 14.49 -11.51
C LEU A 113 -4.22 15.10 -12.84
N GLY A 114 -4.57 16.36 -13.04
CA GLY A 114 -4.15 17.19 -14.16
C GLY A 114 -3.84 18.61 -13.71
N PHE A 115 -3.32 19.42 -14.64
CA PHE A 115 -3.24 20.86 -14.45
C PHE A 115 -4.58 21.47 -14.84
N GLU A 116 -5.27 22.04 -13.86
CA GLU A 116 -6.55 22.71 -14.02
C GLU A 116 -6.33 24.23 -14.11
N LYS A 117 -7.19 24.92 -14.87
CA LYS A 117 -7.08 26.35 -15.14
C LYS A 117 -5.80 26.69 -15.93
N ARG A 118 -5.38 27.95 -15.92
CA ARG A 118 -4.17 28.42 -16.63
C ARG A 118 -3.57 29.67 -15.98
N GLY A 119 -2.33 29.96 -16.34
CA GLY A 119 -1.58 31.12 -15.82
C GLY A 119 -1.42 31.06 -14.32
N PHE A 120 -1.56 32.17 -13.66
CA PHE A 120 -1.39 32.30 -12.20
C PHE A 120 -2.41 31.46 -11.40
N ASN A 121 -3.57 31.18 -11.98
CA ASN A 121 -4.63 30.39 -11.32
C ASN A 121 -4.47 28.88 -11.53
N THR A 122 -3.38 28.41 -12.14
CA THR A 122 -3.13 26.98 -12.34
C THR A 122 -3.05 26.25 -11.01
N ILE A 123 -3.76 25.12 -10.92
CA ILE A 123 -3.71 24.21 -9.79
C ILE A 123 -3.54 22.77 -10.29
N VAL A 124 -3.06 21.86 -9.44
CA VAL A 124 -3.09 20.42 -9.70
C VAL A 124 -4.29 19.84 -8.97
N ALA A 125 -5.20 19.23 -9.71
CA ALA A 125 -6.47 18.73 -9.19
C ALA A 125 -7.03 17.58 -10.05
N PRO A 126 -8.00 16.80 -9.55
CA PRO A 126 -8.93 16.08 -10.42
C PRO A 126 -9.74 17.06 -11.30
N ALA A 127 -10.28 16.55 -12.42
CA ALA A 127 -11.08 17.35 -13.36
C ALA A 127 -12.11 18.24 -12.63
N GLU A 128 -12.24 19.49 -13.08
CA GLU A 128 -13.15 20.50 -12.51
C GLU A 128 -12.84 20.84 -11.04
N ASN A 129 -11.63 20.59 -10.59
CA ASN A 129 -11.23 20.77 -9.20
C ASN A 129 -12.08 19.96 -8.20
N ARG A 130 -12.66 18.83 -8.63
CA ARG A 130 -13.44 17.93 -7.78
C ARG A 130 -12.60 17.35 -6.64
N SER A 131 -13.29 16.86 -5.62
CA SER A 131 -12.65 16.07 -4.55
C SER A 131 -12.19 14.71 -5.06
N PHE A 132 -11.14 14.14 -4.43
CA PHE A 132 -10.78 12.74 -4.63
C PHE A 132 -11.93 11.79 -4.34
N ALA A 133 -12.76 12.09 -3.33
CA ALA A 133 -13.95 11.29 -2.99
C ALA A 133 -15.04 11.32 -4.07
N LYS A 134 -15.03 12.36 -4.92
CA LYS A 134 -15.99 12.54 -6.02
C LYS A 134 -15.34 12.35 -7.39
N SER A 135 -14.27 11.58 -7.46
CA SER A 135 -13.54 11.28 -8.69
C SER A 135 -13.25 9.77 -8.77
N PRO A 136 -12.97 9.19 -9.96
CA PRO A 136 -12.64 7.77 -10.09
C PRO A 136 -11.23 7.44 -9.56
N CYS A 137 -10.81 8.12 -8.50
CA CYS A 137 -9.54 7.89 -7.82
C CYS A 137 -9.59 6.57 -7.07
N ILE A 138 -8.58 5.71 -7.30
CA ILE A 138 -8.43 4.42 -6.61
C ILE A 138 -7.78 4.53 -5.23
N LEU A 139 -7.51 5.74 -4.77
CA LEU A 139 -6.99 6.06 -3.44
C LEU A 139 -5.64 5.40 -3.09
N CYS A 140 -4.87 4.99 -4.08
CA CYS A 140 -3.63 4.21 -3.93
C CYS A 140 -2.46 4.97 -3.28
N GLY A 141 -2.50 6.31 -3.19
CA GLY A 141 -1.45 7.14 -2.59
C GLY A 141 -0.14 7.26 -3.39
N GLN A 142 -0.06 6.75 -4.62
CA GLN A 142 1.16 6.86 -5.42
C GLN A 142 1.54 8.32 -5.74
N CYS A 143 0.56 9.23 -5.80
CA CYS A 143 0.78 10.67 -5.92
C CYS A 143 1.39 11.29 -4.64
N VAL A 144 1.07 10.74 -3.47
CA VAL A 144 1.64 11.14 -2.18
C VAL A 144 3.12 10.80 -2.11
N THR A 145 3.52 9.60 -2.59
CA THR A 145 4.93 9.15 -2.52
C THR A 145 5.89 10.03 -3.28
N VAL A 146 5.43 10.73 -4.32
CA VAL A 146 6.27 11.59 -5.18
C VAL A 146 6.07 13.09 -4.94
N CYS A 147 5.13 13.47 -4.07
CA CYS A 147 4.91 14.88 -3.74
C CYS A 147 6.10 15.42 -2.92
N PRO A 148 6.83 16.46 -3.42
CA PRO A 148 8.00 16.99 -2.73
C PRO A 148 7.64 17.82 -1.50
N THR A 149 6.37 18.24 -1.42
CA THR A 149 5.84 19.10 -0.34
C THR A 149 4.67 18.43 0.36
N GLY A 150 4.00 19.13 1.29
CA GLY A 150 2.79 18.64 1.96
C GLY A 150 1.48 18.87 1.19
N ALA A 151 1.55 19.08 -0.14
CA ALA A 151 0.35 19.36 -0.94
C ALA A 151 -0.55 18.13 -1.13
N LEU A 152 0.03 16.94 -1.15
CA LEU A 152 -0.67 15.65 -1.18
C LEU A 152 -0.13 14.78 -0.06
N MET A 153 -1.00 14.37 0.85
CA MET A 153 -0.66 13.57 2.02
C MET A 153 -1.76 12.53 2.28
N GLU A 154 -1.43 11.48 3.01
CA GLU A 154 -2.42 10.58 3.59
C GLU A 154 -3.25 11.30 4.66
N VAL A 155 -4.53 10.97 4.77
CA VAL A 155 -5.37 11.38 5.90
C VAL A 155 -4.90 10.63 7.14
N SER A 156 -4.51 11.36 8.18
CA SER A 156 -4.02 10.74 9.42
C SER A 156 -5.16 10.19 10.27
N GLU A 157 -5.02 8.94 10.72
CA GLU A 157 -5.92 8.31 11.70
C GLU A 157 -5.27 8.15 13.09
N ILE A 158 -4.12 8.79 13.31
CA ILE A 158 -3.45 8.78 14.62
C ILE A 158 -4.38 9.26 15.74
N ALA A 159 -5.20 10.29 15.50
CA ALA A 159 -6.13 10.81 16.48
C ALA A 159 -7.19 9.78 16.93
N LYS A 160 -7.64 8.89 16.01
CA LYS A 160 -8.56 7.80 16.39
C LYS A 160 -7.91 6.82 17.36
N VAL A 161 -6.64 6.50 17.15
CA VAL A 161 -5.86 5.62 18.04
C VAL A 161 -5.63 6.28 19.39
N ASP A 162 -5.26 7.57 19.43
CA ASP A 162 -5.11 8.33 20.66
C ASP A 162 -6.41 8.38 21.47
N GLU A 163 -7.54 8.58 20.79
CA GLU A 163 -8.86 8.59 21.42
C GLU A 163 -9.23 7.21 21.99
N ALA A 164 -8.93 6.12 21.27
CA ALA A 164 -9.17 4.76 21.76
C ALA A 164 -8.36 4.46 23.03
N PHE A 165 -7.08 4.85 23.07
CA PHE A 165 -6.26 4.76 24.28
C PHE A 165 -6.82 5.60 25.43
N ALA A 166 -7.21 6.85 25.15
CA ALA A 166 -7.79 7.74 26.18
C ALA A 166 -9.11 7.22 26.76
N LYS A 167 -9.91 6.52 25.95
CA LYS A 167 -11.15 5.86 26.38
C LYS A 167 -10.94 4.53 27.09
N GLY A 168 -9.70 4.07 27.26
CA GLY A 168 -9.38 2.79 27.89
C GLY A 168 -9.83 1.55 27.11
N LYS A 169 -9.99 1.66 25.78
CA LYS A 169 -10.33 0.52 24.92
C LYS A 169 -9.23 -0.55 24.96
N TYR A 170 -9.60 -1.79 24.68
CA TYR A 170 -8.64 -2.87 24.46
C TYR A 170 -8.05 -2.73 23.05
N VAL A 171 -7.01 -1.90 22.93
CA VAL A 171 -6.41 -1.56 21.63
C VAL A 171 -5.40 -2.62 21.23
N VAL A 172 -5.67 -3.30 20.12
CA VAL A 172 -4.76 -4.28 19.49
C VAL A 172 -4.29 -3.75 18.16
N VAL A 173 -3.13 -4.23 17.69
CA VAL A 173 -2.57 -3.83 16.40
C VAL A 173 -2.12 -5.03 15.60
N GLN A 174 -2.38 -5.00 14.30
CA GLN A 174 -1.83 -5.92 13.32
C GLN A 174 -0.97 -5.18 12.28
N THR A 175 0.09 -5.81 11.79
CA THR A 175 1.01 -5.17 10.84
C THR A 175 1.14 -5.97 9.55
N ALA A 176 1.02 -5.30 8.39
CA ALA A 176 1.22 -5.94 7.10
C ALA A 176 2.67 -6.37 6.86
N PRO A 177 2.90 -7.44 6.06
CA PRO A 177 4.24 -7.98 5.82
C PRO A 177 5.23 -6.95 5.28
N ALA A 178 4.81 -6.06 4.39
CA ALA A 178 5.68 -5.07 3.78
C ALA A 178 6.12 -3.93 4.73
N VAL A 179 5.48 -3.77 5.90
CA VAL A 179 5.84 -2.72 6.87
C VAL A 179 7.22 -3.00 7.47
N ARG A 180 7.50 -4.26 7.86
CA ARG A 180 8.78 -4.66 8.47
C ARG A 180 9.99 -4.44 7.57
N ALA A 181 9.79 -4.48 6.25
CA ALA A 181 10.86 -4.28 5.26
C ALA A 181 11.14 -2.80 4.97
N ALA A 182 10.39 -1.87 5.60
CA ALA A 182 10.48 -0.46 5.27
C ALA A 182 10.46 0.49 6.49
N ILE A 183 9.85 0.11 7.62
CA ILE A 183 9.70 1.01 8.78
C ILE A 183 11.04 1.55 9.29
N GLY A 184 12.11 0.77 9.24
CA GLY A 184 13.46 1.19 9.65
C GLY A 184 13.99 2.38 8.84
N GLU A 185 13.54 2.56 7.59
CA GLU A 185 13.91 3.69 6.73
C GLU A 185 13.44 5.04 7.30
N GLU A 186 12.35 5.04 8.10
CA GLU A 186 11.91 6.23 8.82
C GLU A 186 12.92 6.70 9.88
N PHE A 187 13.82 5.83 10.29
CA PHE A 187 14.81 6.05 11.35
C PHE A 187 16.27 5.98 10.84
N GLY A 188 16.46 5.88 9.53
CA GLY A 188 17.78 5.90 8.89
C GLY A 188 18.38 4.54 8.58
N ASP A 189 17.64 3.45 8.78
CA ASP A 189 18.08 2.12 8.36
C ASP A 189 18.14 2.04 6.82
N LYS A 190 18.96 1.13 6.30
CA LYS A 190 19.09 0.88 4.85
C LYS A 190 17.77 0.34 4.27
N ILE A 191 17.48 0.67 3.01
CA ILE A 191 16.31 0.17 2.30
C ILE A 191 16.29 -1.35 2.29
N GLY A 192 15.14 -1.94 2.65
CA GLY A 192 14.95 -3.38 2.71
C GLY A 192 15.56 -4.05 3.96
N THR A 193 15.90 -3.29 4.99
CA THR A 193 16.27 -3.86 6.30
C THR A 193 15.03 -4.45 6.96
N LEU A 194 15.11 -5.74 7.34
CA LEU A 194 14.07 -6.36 8.16
C LEU A 194 14.14 -5.79 9.58
N SER A 195 13.04 -5.23 10.04
CA SER A 195 12.94 -4.59 11.36
C SER A 195 11.77 -5.14 12.17
N THR A 196 11.46 -6.42 12.00
CA THR A 196 10.29 -7.09 12.58
C THR A 196 10.25 -6.93 14.10
N GLY A 197 11.29 -7.35 14.81
CA GLY A 197 11.28 -7.34 16.27
C GLY A 197 11.34 -5.95 16.88
N LYS A 198 12.11 -5.02 16.28
CA LYS A 198 12.11 -3.61 16.70
C LYS A 198 10.74 -2.95 16.50
N MET A 199 10.03 -3.27 15.42
CA MET A 199 8.68 -2.79 15.17
C MET A 199 7.72 -3.28 16.24
N VAL A 200 7.77 -4.55 16.61
CA VAL A 200 6.95 -5.14 17.69
C VAL A 200 7.26 -4.46 19.01
N ALA A 201 8.52 -4.31 19.37
CA ALA A 201 8.94 -3.61 20.59
C ALA A 201 8.44 -2.15 20.63
N ALA A 202 8.49 -1.44 19.50
CA ALA A 202 7.97 -0.08 19.39
C ALA A 202 6.46 -0.02 19.66
N LEU A 203 5.70 -0.92 19.04
CA LEU A 203 4.25 -1.00 19.18
C LEU A 203 3.82 -1.30 20.63
N ARG A 204 4.51 -2.23 21.31
CA ARG A 204 4.25 -2.47 22.74
C ARG A 204 4.54 -1.25 23.60
N ARG A 205 5.62 -0.52 23.33
CA ARG A 205 5.95 0.73 24.04
C ARG A 205 4.98 1.88 23.75
N LEU A 206 4.30 1.86 22.61
CA LEU A 206 3.21 2.78 22.30
C LEU A 206 1.93 2.49 23.11
N GLY A 207 1.83 1.32 23.76
CA GLY A 207 0.70 0.97 24.64
C GLY A 207 -0.31 0.00 24.03
N PHE A 208 -0.07 -0.56 22.86
CA PHE A 208 -0.92 -1.61 22.31
C PHE A 208 -0.92 -2.85 23.22
N LYS A 209 -2.10 -3.37 23.53
CA LYS A 209 -2.28 -4.51 24.42
C LYS A 209 -1.78 -5.81 23.83
N LYS A 210 -1.97 -5.96 22.51
CA LYS A 210 -1.48 -7.08 21.70
C LYS A 210 -0.97 -6.58 20.37
N VAL A 211 0.09 -7.21 19.89
CA VAL A 211 0.76 -6.87 18.62
C VAL A 211 0.81 -8.13 17.76
N PHE A 212 0.00 -8.17 16.72
CA PHE A 212 -0.15 -9.31 15.82
C PHE A 212 0.45 -9.06 14.45
N ASP A 213 0.64 -10.15 13.72
CA ASP A 213 1.02 -10.11 12.32
C ASP A 213 -0.18 -10.36 11.41
N THR A 214 -0.44 -9.46 10.47
CA THR A 214 -1.48 -9.67 9.43
C THR A 214 -1.22 -10.91 8.58
N ASN A 215 -0.01 -11.50 8.63
CA ASN A 215 0.31 -12.73 7.93
C ASN A 215 -0.55 -13.93 8.39
N PHE A 216 -1.07 -13.93 9.63
CA PHE A 216 -2.10 -14.87 10.06
C PHE A 216 -3.35 -14.76 9.18
N GLY A 217 -3.84 -13.53 8.95
CA GLY A 217 -4.95 -13.28 8.04
C GLY A 217 -4.63 -13.63 6.59
N ALA A 218 -3.35 -13.50 6.16
CA ALA A 218 -2.93 -13.92 4.84
C ALA A 218 -2.98 -15.46 4.68
N ASP A 219 -2.54 -16.21 5.70
CA ASP A 219 -2.68 -17.69 5.69
C ASP A 219 -4.15 -18.10 5.64
N LEU A 220 -5.02 -17.41 6.39
CA LEU A 220 -6.46 -17.64 6.38
C LEU A 220 -7.06 -17.33 4.99
N THR A 221 -6.64 -16.22 4.36
CA THR A 221 -7.07 -15.88 3.00
C THR A 221 -6.70 -16.96 2.00
N ILE A 222 -5.49 -17.53 2.09
CA ILE A 222 -5.09 -18.63 1.19
C ILE A 222 -5.95 -19.87 1.37
N MET A 223 -6.35 -20.20 2.59
CA MET A 223 -7.23 -21.35 2.83
C MET A 223 -8.59 -21.16 2.14
N GLU A 224 -9.16 -19.96 2.22
CA GLU A 224 -10.44 -19.61 1.59
C GLU A 224 -10.30 -19.48 0.06
N GLU A 225 -9.37 -18.63 -0.44
CA GLU A 225 -9.20 -18.39 -1.88
C GLU A 225 -8.79 -19.63 -2.66
N ALA A 226 -7.88 -20.46 -2.12
CA ALA A 226 -7.49 -21.68 -2.79
C ALA A 226 -8.67 -22.67 -2.86
N THR A 227 -9.51 -22.75 -1.83
CA THR A 227 -10.70 -23.59 -1.82
C THR A 227 -11.76 -23.05 -2.78
N GLU A 228 -11.99 -21.74 -2.82
CA GLU A 228 -12.88 -21.08 -3.78
C GLU A 228 -12.43 -21.34 -5.22
N LEU A 229 -11.15 -21.18 -5.54
CA LEU A 229 -10.60 -21.44 -6.87
C LEU A 229 -10.83 -22.88 -7.30
N LEU A 230 -10.52 -23.85 -6.42
CA LEU A 230 -10.70 -25.27 -6.72
C LEU A 230 -12.18 -25.64 -6.89
N GLY A 231 -13.07 -25.04 -6.10
CA GLY A 231 -14.52 -25.16 -6.27
C GLY A 231 -14.97 -24.66 -7.64
N ARG A 232 -14.55 -23.45 -8.03
CA ARG A 232 -14.88 -22.87 -9.35
C ARG A 232 -14.37 -23.73 -10.51
N ILE A 233 -13.17 -24.30 -10.41
CA ILE A 233 -12.63 -25.21 -11.44
C ILE A 233 -13.46 -26.49 -11.52
N LYS A 234 -13.79 -27.10 -10.38
CA LYS A 234 -14.53 -28.35 -10.31
C LYS A 234 -15.98 -28.24 -10.79
N GLU A 235 -16.62 -27.12 -10.46
CA GLU A 235 -18.05 -26.88 -10.72
C GLU A 235 -18.31 -26.11 -12.03
N ASN A 236 -17.27 -25.88 -12.83
CA ASN A 236 -17.32 -25.01 -14.03
C ASN A 236 -17.86 -23.62 -13.71
N GLY A 237 -17.45 -23.05 -12.59
CA GLY A 237 -17.79 -21.69 -12.18
C GLY A 237 -17.09 -20.62 -13.02
N VAL A 238 -17.26 -19.35 -12.61
CA VAL A 238 -16.70 -18.21 -13.35
C VAL A 238 -15.17 -18.18 -13.23
N LEU A 239 -14.48 -18.29 -14.37
CA LEU A 239 -13.02 -18.22 -14.50
C LEU A 239 -12.64 -17.15 -15.56
N PRO A 240 -11.42 -16.54 -15.46
CA PRO A 240 -10.49 -16.67 -14.34
C PRO A 240 -11.05 -16.12 -13.04
N MET A 241 -10.64 -16.68 -11.90
CA MET A 241 -10.83 -16.03 -10.62
C MET A 241 -9.75 -14.96 -10.43
N ILE A 242 -10.12 -13.81 -9.88
CA ILE A 242 -9.20 -12.67 -9.66
C ILE A 242 -9.12 -12.38 -8.16
N THR A 243 -7.90 -12.21 -7.63
CA THR A 243 -7.69 -11.87 -6.21
C THR A 243 -8.37 -10.56 -5.81
N SER A 244 -8.82 -10.45 -4.56
CA SER A 244 -9.59 -9.33 -4.02
C SER A 244 -8.87 -8.48 -2.96
N CYS A 245 -7.68 -8.88 -2.50
CA CYS A 245 -7.00 -8.27 -1.35
C CYS A 245 -6.51 -6.83 -1.55
N SER A 246 -6.55 -6.28 -2.79
CA SER A 246 -6.08 -4.94 -3.12
C SER A 246 -7.23 -3.95 -3.29
N PRO A 247 -7.53 -3.07 -2.31
CA PRO A 247 -8.71 -2.19 -2.36
C PRO A 247 -8.65 -1.14 -3.48
N GLY A 248 -7.46 -0.76 -3.93
CA GLY A 248 -7.32 0.11 -5.10
C GLY A 248 -7.74 -0.59 -6.39
N TRP A 249 -7.47 -1.88 -6.51
CA TRP A 249 -7.93 -2.72 -7.61
C TRP A 249 -9.45 -2.90 -7.55
N ILE A 250 -10.01 -3.24 -6.40
CA ILE A 250 -11.46 -3.36 -6.21
C ILE A 250 -12.18 -2.07 -6.61
N ASN A 251 -11.67 -0.93 -6.15
CA ASN A 251 -12.19 0.38 -6.53
C ASN A 251 -12.18 0.59 -8.05
N TYR A 252 -11.09 0.20 -8.71
CA TYR A 252 -10.97 0.29 -10.15
C TYR A 252 -11.95 -0.63 -10.89
N CYS A 253 -12.12 -1.85 -10.39
CA CYS A 253 -13.07 -2.82 -10.94
C CYS A 253 -14.51 -2.32 -10.85
N GLU A 254 -14.94 -1.89 -9.68
CA GLU A 254 -16.29 -1.36 -9.45
C GLU A 254 -16.62 -0.15 -10.34
N TYR A 255 -15.65 0.71 -10.66
CA TYR A 255 -15.86 1.87 -11.53
C TYR A 255 -15.83 1.55 -13.03
N ASN A 256 -14.91 0.67 -13.45
CA ASN A 256 -14.61 0.53 -14.88
C ASN A 256 -14.96 -0.85 -15.44
N TYR A 257 -15.11 -1.86 -14.56
CA TYR A 257 -15.28 -3.26 -14.92
C TYR A 257 -16.33 -3.94 -14.01
N ALA A 258 -17.45 -3.27 -13.73
CA ALA A 258 -18.51 -3.82 -12.89
C ALA A 258 -19.09 -5.14 -13.44
N ASP A 259 -19.04 -5.33 -14.76
CA ASP A 259 -19.39 -6.56 -15.46
C ASP A 259 -18.46 -7.74 -15.13
N LEU A 260 -17.23 -7.49 -14.65
CA LEU A 260 -16.26 -8.50 -14.27
C LEU A 260 -16.24 -8.77 -12.75
N ILE A 261 -17.10 -8.16 -11.96
CA ILE A 261 -17.21 -8.45 -10.51
C ILE A 261 -17.45 -9.94 -10.22
N PRO A 262 -18.21 -10.74 -11.01
CA PRO A 262 -18.32 -12.17 -10.78
C PRO A 262 -17.02 -12.96 -10.85
N HIS A 263 -15.98 -12.40 -11.48
CA HIS A 263 -14.64 -12.99 -11.51
C HIS A 263 -13.84 -12.76 -10.21
N LEU A 264 -14.22 -11.78 -9.38
CA LEU A 264 -13.50 -11.51 -8.12
C LEU A 264 -13.65 -12.69 -7.15
N SER A 265 -12.59 -12.96 -6.38
CA SER A 265 -12.72 -13.75 -5.16
C SER A 265 -13.65 -13.01 -4.20
N SER A 266 -14.52 -13.76 -3.53
CA SER A 266 -15.42 -13.21 -2.51
C SER A 266 -14.73 -12.94 -1.16
N CYS A 267 -13.48 -13.36 -1.00
CA CYS A 267 -12.71 -13.21 0.22
C CYS A 267 -12.49 -11.74 0.60
N LYS A 268 -12.70 -11.40 1.88
CA LYS A 268 -12.19 -10.16 2.46
C LYS A 268 -10.66 -10.13 2.34
N SER A 269 -10.07 -8.96 2.43
CA SER A 269 -8.62 -8.87 2.46
C SER A 269 -8.04 -9.36 3.80
N PRO A 270 -6.75 -9.79 3.84
CA PRO A 270 -6.15 -10.37 5.06
C PRO A 270 -6.35 -9.57 6.33
N HIS A 271 -6.27 -8.23 6.29
CA HIS A 271 -6.43 -7.44 7.50
C HIS A 271 -7.89 -7.33 7.97
N GLU A 272 -8.85 -7.36 7.05
CA GLU A 272 -10.27 -7.41 7.41
C GLU A 272 -10.65 -8.80 7.93
N MET A 273 -10.20 -9.88 7.28
CA MET A 273 -10.40 -11.24 7.80
C MET A 273 -9.85 -11.36 9.22
N PHE A 274 -8.63 -10.89 9.44
CA PHE A 274 -8.01 -10.98 10.77
C PHE A 274 -8.73 -10.08 11.77
N GLY A 275 -9.19 -8.90 11.36
CA GLY A 275 -10.01 -8.01 12.19
C GLY A 275 -11.31 -8.69 12.65
N ALA A 276 -12.01 -9.37 11.73
CA ALA A 276 -13.21 -10.13 12.04
C ALA A 276 -12.92 -11.26 13.07
N ILE A 277 -11.83 -12.01 12.87
CA ILE A 277 -11.42 -13.07 13.83
C ILE A 277 -11.01 -12.50 15.18
N LEU A 278 -10.35 -11.34 15.23
CA LEU A 278 -10.00 -10.68 16.47
C LEU A 278 -11.25 -10.25 17.26
N LYS A 279 -12.26 -9.70 16.58
CA LYS A 279 -13.50 -9.24 17.22
C LYS A 279 -14.51 -10.36 17.52
N THR A 280 -14.32 -11.55 16.97
CA THR A 280 -15.17 -12.71 17.23
C THR A 280 -14.43 -13.76 18.08
N TYR A 281 -13.69 -14.65 17.44
CA TYR A 281 -13.04 -15.79 18.09
C TYR A 281 -12.05 -15.39 19.18
N TYR A 282 -11.15 -14.43 18.90
CA TYR A 282 -10.16 -13.99 19.89
C TYR A 282 -10.83 -13.27 21.07
N ALA A 283 -11.82 -12.40 20.80
CA ALA A 283 -12.56 -11.70 21.84
C ALA A 283 -13.30 -12.68 22.74
N GLU A 284 -14.00 -13.67 22.17
CA GLU A 284 -14.70 -14.73 22.90
C GLU A 284 -13.74 -15.52 23.81
N LYS A 285 -12.62 -16.00 23.25
CA LYS A 285 -11.61 -16.80 23.98
C LYS A 285 -10.98 -16.05 25.15
N ASN A 286 -10.92 -14.73 25.08
CA ASN A 286 -10.30 -13.88 26.10
C ASN A 286 -11.34 -13.16 27.00
N GLY A 287 -12.64 -13.39 26.79
CA GLY A 287 -13.70 -12.75 27.56
C GLY A 287 -13.77 -11.23 27.37
N ILE A 288 -13.45 -10.74 26.17
CA ILE A 288 -13.44 -9.32 25.82
C ILE A 288 -14.74 -9.01 25.06
N ASP A 289 -15.46 -7.96 25.47
CA ASP A 289 -16.59 -7.46 24.66
C ASP A 289 -16.02 -6.88 23.33
N PRO A 290 -16.48 -7.36 22.17
CA PRO A 290 -16.05 -6.82 20.88
C PRO A 290 -16.20 -5.30 20.75
N LYS A 291 -17.18 -4.70 21.43
CA LYS A 291 -17.38 -3.25 21.46
C LYS A 291 -16.27 -2.51 22.22
N ASP A 292 -15.60 -3.16 23.13
CA ASP A 292 -14.47 -2.58 23.88
C ASP A 292 -13.12 -2.83 23.20
N MET A 293 -13.08 -3.71 22.21
CA MET A 293 -11.90 -3.93 21.37
C MET A 293 -11.79 -2.84 20.31
N PHE A 294 -10.57 -2.38 20.05
CA PHE A 294 -10.24 -1.44 18.98
C PHE A 294 -9.07 -1.99 18.16
N VAL A 295 -9.37 -2.39 16.93
CA VAL A 295 -8.40 -3.03 16.02
C VAL A 295 -7.74 -1.98 15.14
N VAL A 296 -6.42 -1.86 15.25
CA VAL A 296 -5.59 -0.99 14.43
C VAL A 296 -4.80 -1.83 13.43
N SER A 297 -4.83 -1.45 12.15
CA SER A 297 -4.00 -2.05 11.12
C SER A 297 -2.88 -1.10 10.70
N VAL A 298 -1.62 -1.53 10.74
CA VAL A 298 -0.50 -0.79 10.14
C VAL A 298 -0.23 -1.32 8.75
N MET A 299 -0.48 -0.49 7.74
CA MET A 299 -0.52 -0.88 6.33
C MET A 299 0.41 -0.04 5.46
N PRO A 300 1.05 -0.61 4.43
CA PRO A 300 1.83 0.14 3.45
C PRO A 300 0.95 0.92 2.46
N CYS A 301 -0.35 0.98 2.68
CA CYS A 301 -1.37 1.34 1.70
C CYS A 301 -2.27 2.46 2.25
N THR A 302 -2.61 3.45 1.41
CA THR A 302 -3.59 4.48 1.78
C THR A 302 -5.02 4.06 1.44
N ALA A 303 -5.23 3.20 0.44
CA ALA A 303 -6.56 2.72 0.06
C ALA A 303 -7.19 1.81 1.13
N LYS A 304 -6.39 1.18 2.00
CA LYS A 304 -6.86 0.41 3.15
C LYS A 304 -7.69 1.25 4.14
N LYS A 305 -7.43 2.56 4.24
CA LYS A 305 -8.26 3.48 5.02
C LYS A 305 -9.70 3.60 4.48
N TYR A 306 -9.85 3.55 3.17
CA TYR A 306 -11.14 3.52 2.51
C TYR A 306 -11.80 2.14 2.67
N GLU A 307 -11.05 1.06 2.50
CA GLU A 307 -11.54 -0.31 2.66
C GLU A 307 -12.16 -0.52 4.04
N ALA A 308 -11.46 -0.17 5.12
CA ALA A 308 -11.95 -0.32 6.49
C ALA A 308 -13.20 0.50 6.83
N GLN A 309 -13.66 1.40 5.93
CA GLN A 309 -14.88 2.18 6.10
C GLN A 309 -16.06 1.67 5.26
N ARG A 310 -15.87 0.55 4.54
CA ARG A 310 -16.94 -0.04 3.72
C ARG A 310 -17.96 -0.72 4.62
N GLU A 311 -19.25 -0.53 4.32
CA GLU A 311 -20.35 -1.09 5.12
C GLU A 311 -20.38 -2.62 5.05
N GLU A 312 -19.98 -3.20 3.92
CA GLU A 312 -19.93 -4.65 3.70
C GLU A 312 -18.77 -5.35 4.43
N LEU A 313 -17.89 -4.58 5.10
CA LEU A 313 -16.78 -5.08 5.91
C LEU A 313 -17.03 -4.88 7.41
N LYS A 314 -18.26 -5.10 7.82
CA LYS A 314 -18.67 -5.06 9.22
C LYS A 314 -19.18 -6.43 9.67
N THR A 315 -18.77 -6.85 10.86
CA THR A 315 -19.26 -8.05 11.53
C THR A 315 -20.12 -7.61 12.70
N ASP A 316 -21.37 -8.07 12.77
CA ASP A 316 -22.36 -7.68 13.79
C ASP A 316 -22.54 -6.16 13.97
N GLY A 317 -22.40 -5.41 12.87
CA GLY A 317 -22.50 -3.94 12.86
C GLY A 317 -21.26 -3.22 13.38
N LEU A 318 -20.20 -3.93 13.75
CA LEU A 318 -18.89 -3.38 14.14
C LEU A 318 -17.93 -3.46 12.97
N ALA A 319 -17.15 -2.41 12.70
CA ALA A 319 -16.09 -2.46 11.72
C ALA A 319 -15.07 -3.55 12.11
N ASP A 320 -14.62 -4.36 11.15
CA ASP A 320 -13.60 -5.38 11.40
C ASP A 320 -12.26 -4.74 11.78
N VAL A 321 -11.94 -3.60 11.15
CA VAL A 321 -10.78 -2.76 11.46
C VAL A 321 -11.24 -1.33 11.76
N ASP A 322 -10.90 -0.79 12.93
CA ASP A 322 -11.36 0.53 13.40
C ASP A 322 -10.48 1.68 12.89
N ALA A 323 -9.18 1.44 12.72
CA ALA A 323 -8.25 2.45 12.21
C ALA A 323 -7.12 1.83 11.39
N VAL A 324 -6.71 2.53 10.34
CA VAL A 324 -5.60 2.13 9.48
C VAL A 324 -4.50 3.19 9.53
N LEU A 325 -3.34 2.82 10.04
CA LEU A 325 -2.14 3.65 10.03
C LEU A 325 -1.23 3.25 8.86
N THR A 326 -0.70 4.22 8.15
CA THR A 326 0.37 3.95 7.18
C THR A 326 1.70 3.70 7.90
N THR A 327 2.69 3.10 7.20
CA THR A 327 4.05 2.96 7.73
C THR A 327 4.63 4.31 8.17
N ARG A 328 4.35 5.39 7.41
CA ARG A 328 4.77 6.76 7.77
C ARG A 328 4.08 7.27 9.04
N GLU A 329 2.79 6.98 9.23
CA GLU A 329 2.06 7.35 10.46
C GLU A 329 2.62 6.61 11.67
N LEU A 330 2.94 5.32 11.54
CA LEU A 330 3.65 4.59 12.62
C LEU A 330 4.99 5.23 12.93
N GLY A 331 5.78 5.61 11.92
CA GLY A 331 7.03 6.33 12.12
C GLY A 331 6.84 7.66 12.87
N ARG A 332 5.74 8.41 12.59
CA ARG A 332 5.38 9.63 13.33
C ARG A 332 5.00 9.34 14.78
N LEU A 333 4.21 8.30 15.03
CA LEU A 333 3.85 7.87 16.39
C LEU A 333 5.06 7.51 17.24
N ILE A 334 5.98 6.70 16.70
CA ILE A 334 7.22 6.29 17.38
C ILE A 334 8.07 7.51 17.74
N ARG A 335 8.26 8.47 16.79
CA ARG A 335 9.00 9.71 17.05
C ARG A 335 8.30 10.59 18.09
N ARG A 336 6.98 10.75 17.99
CA ARG A 336 6.19 11.54 18.94
C ARG A 336 6.28 11.01 20.37
N ALA A 337 6.33 9.69 20.51
CA ALA A 337 6.48 9.02 21.81
C ALA A 337 7.93 9.07 22.36
N GLY A 338 8.90 9.65 21.62
CA GLY A 338 10.29 9.71 22.04
C GLY A 338 11.01 8.36 22.06
N ILE A 339 10.47 7.35 21.38
CA ILE A 339 11.04 6.00 21.34
C ILE A 339 12.30 6.00 20.50
N MET A 340 13.42 5.61 21.08
CA MET A 340 14.72 5.54 20.43
C MET A 340 14.83 4.23 19.63
N TRP A 341 14.57 4.29 18.33
CA TRP A 341 14.56 3.14 17.42
C TRP A 341 15.81 2.25 17.52
N ASN A 342 16.99 2.86 17.55
CA ASN A 342 18.26 2.12 17.57
C ASN A 342 18.54 1.40 18.92
N ARG A 343 17.74 1.66 19.96
CA ARG A 343 17.86 1.03 21.28
C ARG A 343 16.77 0.01 21.56
N LEU A 344 15.88 -0.24 20.59
CA LEU A 344 14.83 -1.22 20.73
C LEU A 344 15.40 -2.63 20.68
N PRO A 345 14.93 -3.54 21.58
CA PRO A 345 15.22 -4.96 21.46
C PRO A 345 14.46 -5.57 20.28
N GLU A 346 14.86 -6.77 19.90
CA GLU A 346 14.06 -7.61 19.01
C GLU A 346 13.03 -8.36 19.86
N GLU A 347 11.75 -8.16 19.58
CA GLU A 347 10.62 -8.83 20.25
C GLU A 347 9.79 -9.59 19.21
N GLU A 348 9.06 -10.62 19.67
CA GLU A 348 8.20 -11.42 18.81
C GLU A 348 6.74 -10.96 18.89
N PHE A 349 5.96 -11.25 17.85
CA PHE A 349 4.51 -11.03 17.85
C PHE A 349 3.81 -11.88 18.91
N ASP A 350 2.66 -11.41 19.34
CA ASP A 350 1.76 -12.20 20.19
C ASP A 350 1.10 -13.32 19.35
N ASN A 351 1.03 -14.52 19.90
CA ASN A 351 0.51 -15.73 19.22
C ASN A 351 -0.13 -16.73 20.19
N ASP A 352 -0.71 -16.25 21.27
CA ASP A 352 -1.28 -17.08 22.34
C ASP A 352 -2.55 -17.85 21.92
N VAL A 353 -3.43 -17.25 21.10
CA VAL A 353 -4.67 -17.87 20.59
C VAL A 353 -4.69 -17.84 19.06
N VAL A 354 -4.25 -16.72 18.50
CA VAL A 354 -4.12 -16.44 17.06
C VAL A 354 -2.84 -15.64 16.85
N GLY A 355 -2.27 -15.66 15.62
CA GLY A 355 -1.11 -14.83 15.28
C GLY A 355 0.11 -15.62 14.78
N GLU A 356 0.14 -16.96 14.92
CA GLU A 356 1.16 -17.78 14.24
C GLU A 356 1.00 -17.63 12.72
N TYR A 357 2.09 -17.50 11.98
CA TYR A 357 2.05 -17.29 10.53
C TYR A 357 3.13 -18.05 9.79
N SER A 358 2.83 -18.38 8.55
CA SER A 358 3.74 -19.07 7.64
C SER A 358 4.58 -18.08 6.80
N GLY A 359 5.62 -18.61 6.14
CA GLY A 359 6.38 -17.88 5.13
C GLY A 359 5.51 -17.46 3.93
N ALA A 360 4.47 -18.23 3.59
CA ALA A 360 3.52 -17.90 2.54
C ALA A 360 2.80 -16.57 2.82
N GLY A 361 2.41 -16.30 4.07
CA GLY A 361 1.81 -15.01 4.45
C GLY A 361 2.78 -13.83 4.27
N VAL A 362 4.08 -14.03 4.55
CA VAL A 362 5.09 -12.96 4.45
C VAL A 362 5.23 -12.44 3.02
N ILE A 363 5.24 -13.33 2.02
CA ILE A 363 5.48 -12.94 0.63
C ILE A 363 4.32 -12.16 -0.03
N PHE A 364 3.14 -12.08 0.60
CA PHE A 364 2.02 -11.24 0.14
C PHE A 364 2.40 -9.77 -0.08
N GLY A 365 3.45 -9.31 0.57
CA GLY A 365 3.95 -7.95 0.40
C GLY A 365 4.56 -7.66 -0.97
N ALA A 366 4.94 -8.66 -1.74
CA ALA A 366 5.54 -8.55 -3.08
C ALA A 366 4.52 -8.94 -4.16
N SER A 367 4.65 -8.38 -5.37
CA SER A 367 3.84 -8.77 -6.52
C SER A 367 4.15 -10.20 -6.96
N GLY A 368 3.13 -11.04 -7.05
CA GLY A 368 3.22 -12.48 -7.29
C GLY A 368 3.23 -13.31 -6.02
N GLY A 369 3.31 -12.68 -4.84
CA GLY A 369 3.38 -13.39 -3.57
C GLY A 369 2.07 -14.06 -3.16
N VAL A 370 0.92 -13.46 -3.48
CA VAL A 370 -0.41 -14.08 -3.24
C VAL A 370 -0.56 -15.30 -4.15
N MET A 371 -0.22 -15.13 -5.44
CA MET A 371 -0.24 -16.21 -6.43
C MET A 371 0.63 -17.37 -6.00
N GLU A 372 1.87 -17.10 -5.60
CA GLU A 372 2.79 -18.14 -5.13
C GLU A 372 2.25 -18.88 -3.91
N ALA A 373 1.73 -18.15 -2.90
CA ALA A 373 1.13 -18.75 -1.71
C ALA A 373 -0.09 -19.61 -2.03
N ALA A 374 -0.97 -19.14 -2.93
CA ALA A 374 -2.14 -19.88 -3.37
C ALA A 374 -1.76 -21.17 -4.12
N LEU A 375 -0.78 -21.10 -5.01
CA LEU A 375 -0.29 -22.26 -5.77
C LEU A 375 0.34 -23.33 -4.86
N ARG A 376 1.10 -22.91 -3.83
CA ARG A 376 1.64 -23.84 -2.82
C ARG A 376 0.53 -24.67 -2.16
N THR A 377 -0.57 -24.03 -1.74
CA THR A 377 -1.71 -24.69 -1.09
C THR A 377 -2.59 -25.47 -2.07
N ALA A 378 -2.85 -24.92 -3.27
CA ALA A 378 -3.65 -25.58 -4.29
C ALA A 378 -2.99 -26.88 -4.76
N ALA A 379 -1.66 -26.91 -4.92
CA ALA A 379 -0.91 -28.11 -5.27
C ALA A 379 -1.16 -29.23 -4.27
N LYS A 380 -1.07 -28.97 -2.97
CA LYS A 380 -1.35 -29.94 -1.91
C LYS A 380 -2.79 -30.45 -1.95
N LYS A 381 -3.75 -29.52 -2.07
CA LYS A 381 -5.18 -29.89 -2.09
C LYS A 381 -5.54 -30.74 -3.32
N LEU A 382 -4.91 -30.50 -4.48
CA LEU A 382 -5.17 -31.25 -5.71
C LEU A 382 -4.44 -32.61 -5.77
N THR A 383 -3.17 -32.64 -5.33
CA THR A 383 -2.31 -33.80 -5.53
C THR A 383 -2.14 -34.66 -4.28
N GLY A 384 -2.52 -34.17 -3.12
CA GLY A 384 -2.22 -34.78 -1.82
C GLY A 384 -0.74 -34.70 -1.42
N LYS A 385 0.12 -34.08 -2.26
CA LYS A 385 1.57 -33.99 -2.04
C LYS A 385 2.00 -32.53 -1.99
N GLU A 386 3.04 -32.25 -1.20
CA GLU A 386 3.72 -30.93 -1.23
C GLU A 386 4.50 -30.76 -2.55
N LEU A 387 4.76 -29.50 -2.90
CA LEU A 387 5.72 -29.19 -3.96
C LEU A 387 7.13 -29.52 -3.47
N ASP A 388 7.96 -30.10 -4.31
CA ASP A 388 9.37 -30.40 -4.00
C ASP A 388 10.15 -29.12 -3.68
N ASP A 389 9.85 -28.02 -4.37
CA ASP A 389 10.34 -26.66 -4.08
C ASP A 389 9.15 -25.69 -3.94
N PRO A 390 8.95 -25.08 -2.76
CA PRO A 390 7.90 -24.10 -2.58
C PRO A 390 8.17 -22.76 -3.26
N GLU A 391 9.37 -22.54 -3.85
CA GLU A 391 9.72 -21.27 -4.51
C GLU A 391 9.23 -21.23 -5.97
N ILE A 392 8.10 -20.56 -6.18
CA ILE A 392 7.47 -20.41 -7.51
C ILE A 392 7.98 -19.14 -8.18
N THR A 393 9.24 -19.16 -8.65
CA THR A 393 9.95 -17.99 -9.15
C THR A 393 9.34 -17.37 -10.42
N GLY A 394 8.62 -18.13 -11.24
CA GLY A 394 8.00 -17.65 -12.48
C GLY A 394 6.99 -16.51 -12.30
N VAL A 395 6.40 -16.38 -11.10
CA VAL A 395 5.46 -15.29 -10.77
C VAL A 395 6.11 -14.13 -10.00
N ARG A 396 7.41 -14.23 -9.65
CA ARG A 396 8.18 -13.20 -8.94
C ARG A 396 8.70 -12.14 -9.91
N GLY A 397 9.14 -10.99 -9.39
CA GLY A 397 9.80 -9.94 -10.16
C GLY A 397 8.98 -8.66 -10.32
N LEU A 398 9.55 -7.70 -11.05
CA LEU A 398 9.01 -6.36 -11.21
C LEU A 398 8.37 -6.11 -12.59
N ASP A 399 8.30 -7.12 -13.45
CA ASP A 399 7.61 -7.03 -14.73
C ASP A 399 6.13 -6.73 -14.52
N GLY A 400 5.59 -5.83 -15.32
CA GLY A 400 4.23 -5.32 -15.12
C GLY A 400 3.14 -6.38 -15.25
N ILE A 401 3.34 -7.35 -16.13
CA ILE A 401 2.55 -8.58 -16.28
C ILE A 401 3.52 -9.76 -16.28
N LYS A 402 3.19 -10.80 -15.56
CA LYS A 402 3.92 -12.07 -15.51
C LYS A 402 2.92 -13.20 -15.72
N GLU A 403 3.31 -14.17 -16.50
CA GLU A 403 2.49 -15.32 -16.86
C GLU A 403 3.25 -16.60 -16.55
N ALA A 404 2.55 -17.60 -16.06
CA ALA A 404 3.14 -18.91 -15.80
C ALA A 404 2.10 -20.02 -15.99
N THR A 405 2.60 -21.20 -16.29
CA THR A 405 1.80 -22.42 -16.41
C THR A 405 2.38 -23.49 -15.50
N TYR A 406 1.54 -24.08 -14.68
CA TYR A 406 1.92 -25.11 -13.72
C TYR A 406 1.08 -26.37 -13.94
N ASN A 407 1.72 -27.53 -13.85
CA ASN A 407 1.02 -28.80 -13.82
C ASN A 407 0.76 -29.20 -12.36
N LEU A 408 -0.49 -29.12 -11.96
CA LEU A 408 -0.93 -29.49 -10.62
C LEU A 408 -1.68 -30.83 -10.68
N GLY A 409 -0.93 -31.93 -10.51
CA GLY A 409 -1.53 -33.26 -10.48
C GLY A 409 -2.15 -33.74 -11.81
N GLY A 410 -1.62 -33.30 -12.94
CA GLY A 410 -2.13 -33.60 -14.29
C GLY A 410 -3.07 -32.55 -14.86
N ALA A 411 -3.50 -31.57 -14.07
CA ALA A 411 -4.24 -30.38 -14.53
C ALA A 411 -3.27 -29.24 -14.86
N GLU A 412 -3.34 -28.71 -16.09
CA GLU A 412 -2.60 -27.51 -16.48
C GLU A 412 -3.33 -26.27 -15.96
N VAL A 413 -2.69 -25.53 -15.07
CA VAL A 413 -3.20 -24.29 -14.50
C VAL A 413 -2.36 -23.12 -15.01
N ARG A 414 -2.98 -22.23 -15.78
CA ARG A 414 -2.39 -21.01 -16.30
C ARG A 414 -2.75 -19.84 -15.41
N VAL A 415 -1.76 -19.08 -15.01
CA VAL A 415 -1.91 -17.95 -14.08
C VAL A 415 -1.28 -16.69 -14.64
N ALA A 416 -1.80 -15.55 -14.23
CA ALA A 416 -1.21 -14.25 -14.53
C ALA A 416 -1.12 -13.39 -13.28
N VAL A 417 -0.09 -12.56 -13.21
CA VAL A 417 0.12 -11.56 -12.16
C VAL A 417 0.28 -10.20 -12.81
N ALA A 418 -0.54 -9.23 -12.42
CA ALA A 418 -0.40 -7.85 -12.88
C ALA A 418 -0.27 -6.88 -11.70
N HIS A 419 0.55 -5.84 -11.87
CA HIS A 419 0.59 -4.75 -10.91
C HIS A 419 0.47 -3.37 -11.59
N GLY A 420 -0.28 -2.46 -10.93
CA GLY A 420 -0.68 -1.18 -11.52
C GLY A 420 -1.83 -1.35 -12.53
N MET A 421 -2.78 -0.40 -12.52
CA MET A 421 -4.02 -0.55 -13.29
C MET A 421 -3.82 -0.53 -14.81
N LYS A 422 -2.74 0.09 -15.29
CA LYS A 422 -2.39 0.06 -16.72
C LYS A 422 -2.16 -1.37 -17.21
N ASN A 423 -1.49 -2.19 -16.41
CA ASN A 423 -1.21 -3.60 -16.74
C ASN A 423 -2.45 -4.46 -16.48
N ALA A 424 -3.14 -4.25 -15.35
CA ALA A 424 -4.38 -4.94 -15.06
C ALA A 424 -5.41 -4.79 -16.18
N LYS A 425 -5.52 -3.58 -16.78
CA LYS A 425 -6.41 -3.31 -17.91
C LYS A 425 -6.22 -4.27 -19.08
N VAL A 426 -4.99 -4.67 -19.37
CA VAL A 426 -4.70 -5.61 -20.49
C VAL A 426 -5.41 -6.95 -20.22
N LEU A 427 -5.19 -7.53 -19.03
CA LEU A 427 -5.81 -8.82 -18.66
C LEU A 427 -7.34 -8.73 -18.57
N LEU A 428 -7.86 -7.60 -18.08
CA LEU A 428 -9.31 -7.39 -17.97
C LEU A 428 -9.99 -7.25 -19.33
N ASP A 429 -9.35 -6.57 -20.27
CA ASP A 429 -9.85 -6.46 -21.65
C ASP A 429 -9.84 -7.83 -22.36
N GLU A 430 -8.85 -8.70 -22.07
CA GLU A 430 -8.82 -10.07 -22.56
C GLU A 430 -9.97 -10.93 -21.98
N ILE A 431 -10.27 -10.79 -20.68
CA ILE A 431 -11.42 -11.47 -20.06
C ILE A 431 -12.73 -11.01 -20.71
N ARG A 432 -12.92 -9.69 -20.84
CA ARG A 432 -14.12 -9.10 -21.45
C ARG A 432 -14.29 -9.51 -22.91
N ALA A 433 -13.19 -9.77 -23.63
CA ALA A 433 -13.19 -10.28 -25.01
C ALA A 433 -13.38 -11.80 -25.10
N GLY A 434 -13.48 -12.53 -23.98
CA GLY A 434 -13.56 -13.98 -23.95
C GLY A 434 -12.28 -14.69 -24.42
N LYS A 435 -11.12 -14.04 -24.32
CA LYS A 435 -9.83 -14.52 -24.80
C LYS A 435 -8.83 -14.88 -23.70
N SER A 436 -9.19 -14.68 -22.44
CA SER A 436 -8.30 -14.97 -21.31
C SER A 436 -8.05 -16.48 -21.19
N PRO A 437 -6.78 -16.94 -21.21
CA PRO A 437 -6.45 -18.36 -21.07
C PRO A 437 -6.25 -18.79 -19.62
N TYR A 438 -6.38 -17.87 -18.65
CA TYR A 438 -5.99 -18.08 -17.26
C TYR A 438 -7.13 -18.65 -16.42
N GLN A 439 -6.78 -19.42 -15.39
CA GLN A 439 -7.69 -19.87 -14.34
C GLN A 439 -7.65 -18.93 -13.13
N PHE A 440 -6.48 -18.35 -12.84
CA PHE A 440 -6.30 -17.46 -11.68
C PHE A 440 -5.43 -16.26 -12.02
N ILE A 441 -5.84 -15.08 -11.56
CA ILE A 441 -5.13 -13.82 -11.81
C ILE A 441 -4.93 -13.07 -10.49
N GLU A 442 -3.67 -12.69 -10.20
CA GLU A 442 -3.36 -11.74 -9.13
C GLU A 442 -3.30 -10.32 -9.68
N ILE A 443 -4.02 -9.37 -9.05
CA ILE A 443 -3.91 -7.95 -9.37
C ILE A 443 -3.50 -7.15 -8.13
N MET A 444 -2.30 -6.55 -8.20
CA MET A 444 -1.79 -5.63 -7.20
C MET A 444 -1.96 -4.17 -7.65
N GLY A 445 -2.57 -3.33 -6.79
CA GLY A 445 -2.79 -1.91 -7.09
C GLY A 445 -1.50 -1.11 -7.27
N CYS A 446 -0.46 -1.41 -6.49
CA CYS A 446 0.81 -0.66 -6.54
C CYS A 446 1.86 -1.35 -7.42
N PRO A 447 2.66 -0.59 -8.21
CA PRO A 447 3.75 -1.16 -9.01
C PRO A 447 4.81 -1.85 -8.14
N GLY A 448 4.98 -3.17 -8.31
CA GLY A 448 5.87 -4.02 -7.51
C GLY A 448 5.23 -4.60 -6.24
N GLY A 449 3.95 -4.32 -5.96
CA GLY A 449 3.21 -4.83 -4.80
C GLY A 449 3.23 -3.88 -3.60
N CYS A 450 2.86 -4.38 -2.43
CA CYS A 450 2.72 -3.62 -1.19
C CYS A 450 4.04 -3.02 -0.68
N VAL A 451 5.19 -3.59 -1.05
CA VAL A 451 6.53 -3.03 -0.75
C VAL A 451 6.73 -1.62 -1.32
N ALA A 452 5.97 -1.25 -2.36
CA ALA A 452 5.96 0.08 -2.97
C ALA A 452 4.61 0.81 -2.74
N GLY A 453 3.87 0.44 -1.71
CA GLY A 453 2.57 1.00 -1.38
C GLY A 453 2.60 2.50 -1.09
N GLY A 454 1.46 3.18 -1.32
CA GLY A 454 1.31 4.62 -1.14
C GLY A 454 1.53 5.13 0.28
N GLY A 455 1.51 4.23 1.29
CA GLY A 455 1.78 4.50 2.71
C GLY A 455 3.21 4.23 3.17
N GLN A 456 4.08 3.70 2.30
CA GLN A 456 5.48 3.40 2.61
C GLN A 456 6.34 4.66 2.77
N PRO A 457 7.51 4.57 3.44
CA PRO A 457 8.46 5.67 3.55
C PRO A 457 8.83 6.28 2.20
N TYR A 458 9.08 7.58 2.20
CA TYR A 458 9.54 8.29 1.01
C TYR A 458 10.94 7.84 0.63
N VAL A 459 11.11 7.42 -0.62
CA VAL A 459 12.43 7.17 -1.18
C VAL A 459 13.06 8.51 -1.55
N LYS A 460 14.28 8.76 -1.09
CA LYS A 460 14.97 10.02 -1.36
C LYS A 460 15.21 10.18 -2.86
N PRO A 461 15.04 11.40 -3.41
CA PRO A 461 15.40 11.68 -4.79
C PRO A 461 16.88 11.48 -5.05
N CYS A 462 17.24 11.09 -6.27
CA CYS A 462 18.61 10.80 -6.68
C CYS A 462 19.62 11.97 -6.57
N PHE A 463 19.14 13.22 -6.42
CA PHE A 463 20.03 14.37 -6.21
C PHE A 463 20.51 14.56 -4.76
N LEU A 464 19.97 13.79 -3.82
CA LEU A 464 20.52 13.72 -2.47
C LEU A 464 21.63 12.66 -2.47
N PRO A 465 22.83 12.98 -1.94
CA PRO A 465 23.91 12.00 -1.89
C PRO A 465 23.43 10.72 -1.22
N ASN A 466 23.44 9.64 -1.94
CA ASN A 466 23.19 8.30 -1.46
C ASN A 466 24.37 7.44 -1.85
N GLU A 467 24.73 6.53 -1.00
CA GLU A 467 25.79 5.55 -1.26
C GLU A 467 25.41 4.55 -2.37
N ASP A 468 24.10 4.50 -2.76
CA ASP A 468 23.55 3.60 -3.78
C ASP A 468 23.00 4.41 -4.97
N ASP A 469 23.66 4.36 -6.11
CA ASP A 469 23.31 5.12 -7.32
C ASP A 469 22.00 4.65 -8.01
N ASP A 470 21.51 3.44 -7.72
CA ASP A 470 20.34 2.81 -8.39
C ASP A 470 19.03 2.82 -7.58
N ILE A 471 18.83 3.80 -6.69
CA ILE A 471 17.70 3.77 -5.74
C ILE A 471 16.32 3.76 -6.40
N LEU A 472 16.14 4.46 -7.51
CA LEU A 472 14.80 4.64 -8.10
C LEU A 472 14.19 3.33 -8.62
N ASP A 473 15.01 2.40 -9.10
CA ASP A 473 14.54 1.12 -9.65
C ASP A 473 14.75 -0.05 -8.70
N THR A 474 15.72 0.03 -7.78
CA THR A 474 16.10 -1.09 -6.91
C THR A 474 15.40 -1.15 -5.56
N TYR A 475 14.83 -0.05 -5.04
CA TYR A 475 14.21 -0.05 -3.71
C TYR A 475 13.08 -1.08 -3.55
N LYS A 476 12.30 -1.30 -4.61
CA LYS A 476 11.21 -2.30 -4.62
C LYS A 476 11.77 -3.71 -4.51
N ALA A 477 12.82 -4.00 -5.29
CA ALA A 477 13.51 -5.28 -5.28
C ALA A 477 14.17 -5.54 -3.91
N LYS A 478 14.82 -4.53 -3.31
CA LYS A 478 15.44 -4.64 -1.98
C LYS A 478 14.40 -4.96 -0.90
N ARG A 479 13.27 -4.24 -0.86
CA ARG A 479 12.19 -4.52 0.09
C ARG A 479 11.52 -5.88 -0.16
N ALA A 480 11.29 -6.27 -1.41
CA ALA A 480 10.75 -7.59 -1.74
C ALA A 480 11.72 -8.72 -1.37
N SER A 481 13.01 -8.56 -1.64
CA SER A 481 14.06 -9.51 -1.25
C SER A 481 14.09 -9.76 0.26
N ALA A 482 13.83 -8.71 1.07
CA ALA A 482 13.72 -8.86 2.52
C ALA A 482 12.58 -9.81 2.92
N LEU A 483 11.41 -9.71 2.26
CA LEU A 483 10.28 -10.60 2.52
C LEU A 483 10.57 -12.05 2.09
N TYR A 484 11.15 -12.25 0.92
CA TYR A 484 11.57 -13.59 0.47
C TYR A 484 12.64 -14.19 1.38
N LYS A 485 13.54 -13.36 1.94
CA LYS A 485 14.51 -13.82 2.95
C LYS A 485 13.79 -14.29 4.21
N GLU A 486 12.80 -13.54 4.70
CA GLU A 486 12.03 -13.93 5.89
C GLU A 486 11.22 -15.21 5.64
N ASP A 487 10.58 -15.38 4.47
CA ASP A 487 9.92 -16.64 4.08
C ASP A 487 10.88 -17.84 4.19
N ARG A 488 12.07 -17.73 3.61
CA ARG A 488 13.08 -18.81 3.67
C ARG A 488 13.56 -19.12 5.08
N MET A 489 13.51 -18.15 6.00
CA MET A 489 13.92 -18.33 7.39
C MET A 489 12.82 -18.99 8.24
N LYS A 490 11.56 -18.99 7.78
CA LYS A 490 10.46 -19.61 8.50
C LYS A 490 10.53 -21.12 8.43
N LYS A 491 10.27 -21.78 9.56
CA LYS A 491 10.16 -23.25 9.64
C LYS A 491 8.93 -23.74 8.87
N ASN A 492 7.80 -23.08 9.06
CA ASN A 492 6.59 -23.30 8.27
C ASN A 492 6.51 -22.26 7.13
N ARG A 493 6.44 -22.73 5.88
CA ARG A 493 6.34 -21.90 4.67
C ARG A 493 5.01 -22.05 3.95
N LEU A 494 4.08 -22.79 4.52
CA LEU A 494 2.83 -23.23 3.89
C LEU A 494 1.64 -22.83 4.76
N SER A 495 0.67 -22.11 4.19
CA SER A 495 -0.50 -21.64 4.92
C SER A 495 -1.36 -22.78 5.49
N HIS A 496 -1.51 -23.88 4.75
CA HIS A 496 -2.29 -25.05 5.15
C HIS A 496 -1.62 -25.91 6.24
N GLU A 497 -0.39 -25.60 6.63
CA GLU A 497 0.31 -26.22 7.77
C GLU A 497 0.32 -25.32 9.03
N ASN A 498 -0.30 -24.14 8.96
CA ASN A 498 -0.43 -23.27 10.13
C ASN A 498 -1.40 -23.89 11.13
N LYS A 499 -0.86 -24.32 12.28
CA LYS A 499 -1.63 -25.06 13.30
C LYS A 499 -2.78 -24.24 13.87
N GLN A 500 -2.56 -22.95 14.14
CA GLN A 500 -3.61 -22.09 14.67
C GLN A 500 -4.72 -21.83 13.65
N ILE A 501 -4.42 -21.85 12.34
CA ILE A 501 -5.43 -21.78 11.28
C ILE A 501 -6.25 -23.08 11.26
N ILE A 502 -5.60 -24.25 11.35
CA ILE A 502 -6.29 -25.55 11.44
C ILE A 502 -7.20 -25.58 12.67
N GLU A 503 -6.68 -25.21 13.85
CA GLU A 503 -7.45 -25.14 15.08
C GLU A 503 -8.63 -24.16 15.01
N LEU A 504 -8.46 -23.04 14.29
CA LEU A 504 -9.53 -22.06 14.08
C LEU A 504 -10.68 -22.67 13.25
N TYR A 505 -10.36 -23.44 12.20
CA TYR A 505 -11.38 -24.17 11.45
C TYR A 505 -12.03 -25.24 12.30
N ASP A 506 -11.28 -26.11 12.95
CA ASP A 506 -11.80 -27.23 13.75
C ASP A 506 -12.70 -26.79 14.89
N ASN A 507 -12.38 -25.66 15.53
CA ASN A 507 -13.08 -25.23 16.75
C ASN A 507 -14.08 -24.09 16.55
N PHE A 508 -14.08 -23.40 15.38
CA PHE A 508 -14.89 -22.20 15.24
C PHE A 508 -15.50 -22.02 13.84
N LEU A 509 -14.72 -22.08 12.78
CA LEU A 509 -15.19 -21.79 11.42
C LEU A 509 -15.82 -23.01 10.72
N GLY A 510 -15.46 -24.23 11.11
CA GLY A 510 -15.80 -25.47 10.42
C GLY A 510 -14.77 -25.81 9.35
N GLU A 511 -15.13 -25.71 8.09
CA GLU A 511 -14.21 -25.94 6.97
C GLU A 511 -14.08 -24.67 6.11
N PRO A 512 -13.02 -24.55 5.29
CA PRO A 512 -12.91 -23.42 4.35
C PRO A 512 -14.14 -23.33 3.44
N ASN A 513 -14.64 -22.11 3.23
CA ASN A 513 -15.89 -21.81 2.52
C ASN A 513 -17.16 -22.37 3.19
N SER A 514 -17.11 -22.75 4.48
CA SER A 514 -18.32 -23.08 5.26
C SER A 514 -19.24 -21.85 5.38
N HIS A 515 -20.49 -22.07 5.81
CA HIS A 515 -21.43 -20.95 6.04
C HIS A 515 -20.87 -19.90 7.00
N LYS A 516 -20.25 -20.33 8.12
CA LYS A 516 -19.66 -19.40 9.11
C LYS A 516 -18.41 -18.70 8.58
N ALA A 517 -17.58 -19.40 7.77
CA ALA A 517 -16.46 -18.77 7.08
C ALA A 517 -16.96 -17.70 6.09
N HIS A 518 -18.01 -17.97 5.33
CA HIS A 518 -18.62 -16.98 4.43
C HIS A 518 -19.16 -15.76 5.18
N GLU A 519 -19.82 -15.94 6.29
CA GLU A 519 -20.35 -14.85 7.11
C GLU A 519 -19.25 -13.91 7.62
N LEU A 520 -18.12 -14.45 8.07
CA LEU A 520 -17.06 -13.68 8.73
C LEU A 520 -15.94 -13.22 7.77
N LEU A 521 -15.61 -14.03 6.77
CA LEU A 521 -14.39 -13.89 5.98
C LEU A 521 -14.65 -13.50 4.53
N HIS A 522 -15.91 -13.50 4.07
CA HIS A 522 -16.27 -13.13 2.71
C HIS A 522 -17.02 -11.81 2.66
N THR A 523 -17.13 -11.24 1.47
CA THR A 523 -17.78 -9.95 1.24
C THR A 523 -18.44 -9.91 -0.15
N SER A 524 -19.18 -8.86 -0.39
CA SER A 524 -19.75 -8.54 -1.71
C SER A 524 -19.17 -7.23 -2.24
N TYR A 525 -19.33 -7.00 -3.52
CA TYR A 525 -18.83 -5.81 -4.18
C TYR A 525 -19.99 -5.02 -4.83
N ASN A 526 -19.80 -3.70 -4.93
CA ASN A 526 -20.84 -2.81 -5.42
C ASN A 526 -20.87 -2.81 -6.96
N THR A 527 -21.95 -3.34 -7.55
CA THR A 527 -22.20 -3.34 -9.00
C THR A 527 -22.83 -2.04 -9.51
N ASP A 528 -23.46 -1.27 -8.60
CA ASP A 528 -24.23 -0.06 -8.93
C ASP A 528 -23.52 1.22 -8.52
N ARG A 529 -22.19 1.20 -8.44
CA ARG A 529 -21.44 2.40 -8.10
C ARG A 529 -21.73 3.48 -9.11
N LYS A 530 -22.47 4.51 -8.69
CA LYS A 530 -22.92 5.60 -9.57
C LYS A 530 -21.72 6.18 -10.30
N LYS A 531 -21.76 6.07 -11.62
CA LYS A 531 -20.87 6.85 -12.49
C LYS A 531 -21.07 8.31 -12.08
N PHE A 532 -19.99 9.03 -11.80
CA PHE A 532 -19.96 10.41 -11.32
C PHE A 532 -20.85 11.33 -12.16
N THR A 533 -22.12 11.33 -11.86
CA THR A 533 -23.07 12.33 -12.31
C THR A 533 -23.52 13.08 -11.08
N ASP A 534 -23.02 14.33 -10.97
CA ASP A 534 -23.31 15.40 -10.01
C ASP A 534 -22.56 15.42 -8.70
#